data_b7e4482d1cef72ede45e143b369f0c77
#
_entry.id   b7e4482d1cef72ede45e143b369f0c77
#
_cell.length_a   1.000
_cell.length_b   1.000
_cell.length_c   1.000
_cell.angle_alpha   90.00
_cell.angle_beta   90.00
_cell.angle_gamma   90.00
#
_symmetry.space_group_name_H-M   'P 1'
#
loop_
_entity.id
_entity.type
_entity.pdbx_description
1 polymer ?
#
loop_
_entity_poly.entity_id
_entity_poly.type
_entity_poly.pdbx_seq_one_letter_code
_entity_poly.pdbx_strand_id
1 'polypeptide(L)'
;MDSPFKALSDPTRRRILELLQEKDLSAGEIADHFKISKPSISHHLNQLKNSELILGEKAGQNVYYSLNTTAFQELVKWFYNFKAKEKGENEHV
;
A
#
# COMPACT_ATOMS: atom_id res chain seq x y z
N MET A 1 -11.85 -9.50 -5.73
CA MET A 1 -11.06 -8.46 -5.08
C MET A 1 -9.90 -9.05 -4.34
N ASP A 2 -8.71 -8.50 -4.52
CA ASP A 2 -7.53 -9.05 -3.87
C ASP A 2 -7.45 -8.64 -2.41
N SER A 3 -6.85 -9.51 -1.61
CA SER A 3 -6.67 -9.25 -0.19
C SER A 3 -5.61 -8.18 0.02
N PRO A 4 -5.86 -7.18 0.88
CA PRO A 4 -4.83 -6.21 1.22
C PRO A 4 -3.61 -6.87 1.89
N PHE A 5 -3.83 -7.95 2.63
CA PHE A 5 -2.70 -8.65 3.27
C PHE A 5 -1.78 -9.27 2.23
N LYS A 6 -2.36 -9.84 1.18
CA LYS A 6 -1.57 -10.39 0.09
C LYS A 6 -0.78 -9.29 -0.60
N ALA A 7 -1.42 -8.16 -0.84
CA ALA A 7 -0.73 -7.03 -1.46
C ALA A 7 0.45 -6.57 -0.62
N LEU A 8 0.32 -6.58 0.70
CA LEU A 8 1.37 -6.15 1.61
C LEU A 8 2.50 -7.18 1.76
N SER A 9 2.33 -8.38 1.24
CA SER A 9 3.33 -9.43 1.42
C SER A 9 4.56 -9.26 0.55
N ASP A 10 4.52 -8.39 -0.45
CA ASP A 10 5.61 -8.18 -1.38
C ASP A 10 6.39 -6.92 -1.04
N PRO A 11 7.74 -7.00 -0.94
CA PRO A 11 8.52 -5.82 -0.56
C PRO A 11 8.46 -4.68 -1.58
N THR A 12 8.34 -4.99 -2.87
CA THR A 12 8.23 -3.95 -3.88
C THR A 12 6.92 -3.18 -3.69
N ARG A 13 5.84 -3.88 -3.44
CA ARG A 13 4.55 -3.22 -3.22
C ARG A 13 4.58 -2.38 -1.94
N ARG A 14 5.22 -2.88 -0.88
CA ARG A 14 5.35 -2.08 0.34
C ARG A 14 6.14 -0.80 0.07
N ARG A 15 7.20 -0.89 -0.74
CA ARG A 15 7.98 0.30 -1.07
C ARG A 15 7.15 1.31 -1.87
N ILE A 16 6.33 0.82 -2.79
CA ILE A 16 5.43 1.71 -3.54
C ILE A 16 4.52 2.47 -2.59
N LEU A 17 3.95 1.77 -1.61
CA LEU A 17 3.08 2.42 -0.63
C LEU A 17 3.82 3.49 0.17
N GLU A 18 5.07 3.22 0.55
CA GLU A 18 5.89 4.20 1.26
C GLU A 18 6.12 5.44 0.40
N LEU A 19 6.38 5.25 -0.88
CA LEU A 19 6.56 6.37 -1.80
C LEU A 19 5.30 7.21 -1.89
N LEU A 20 4.15 6.56 -1.98
CA LEU A 20 2.88 7.27 -2.10
C LEU A 20 2.47 7.94 -0.80
N GLN A 21 3.05 7.53 0.32
CA GLN A 21 2.83 8.24 1.58
C GLN A 21 3.39 9.65 1.52
N GLU A 22 4.46 9.86 0.73
CA GLU A 22 5.08 11.16 0.61
C GLU A 22 4.32 12.09 -0.32
N LYS A 23 3.87 11.55 -1.46
CA LYS A 23 3.09 12.33 -2.41
C LYS A 23 2.52 11.40 -3.48
N ASP A 24 1.53 11.91 -4.20
CA ASP A 24 0.96 11.19 -5.33
C ASP A 24 1.97 11.14 -6.46
N LEU A 25 2.02 10.01 -7.13
CA LEU A 25 2.98 9.78 -8.20
C LEU A 25 2.31 9.09 -9.38
N SER A 26 2.80 9.39 -10.58
CA SER A 26 2.41 8.65 -11.78
C SER A 26 3.14 7.31 -11.82
N ALA A 27 2.66 6.40 -12.67
CA ALA A 27 3.32 5.11 -12.84
C ALA A 27 4.78 5.28 -13.26
N GLY A 28 5.05 6.23 -14.15
CA GLY A 28 6.43 6.50 -14.60
C GLY A 28 7.31 6.97 -13.45
N GLU A 29 6.78 7.89 -12.64
CA GLU A 29 7.52 8.39 -11.49
C GLU A 29 7.81 7.27 -10.49
N ILE A 30 6.82 6.40 -10.26
CA ILE A 30 7.04 5.25 -9.39
C ILE A 30 8.12 4.35 -9.96
N ALA A 31 8.03 4.05 -11.26
CA ALA A 31 8.97 3.14 -11.92
C ALA A 31 10.42 3.64 -11.81
N ASP A 32 10.61 4.96 -11.77
CA ASP A 32 11.94 5.54 -11.67
C ASP A 32 12.65 5.18 -10.36
N HIS A 33 11.91 4.74 -9.36
CA HIS A 33 12.50 4.33 -8.08
C HIS A 33 12.93 2.87 -8.04
N PHE A 34 12.71 2.13 -9.12
CA PHE A 34 12.97 0.69 -9.12
C PHE A 34 13.80 0.28 -10.32
N LYS A 35 14.51 -0.84 -10.15
CA LYS A 35 15.29 -1.44 -11.23
C LYS A 35 14.61 -2.69 -11.76
N ILE A 36 13.31 -2.61 -11.94
CA ILE A 36 12.54 -3.69 -12.51
C ILE A 36 11.76 -3.15 -13.71
N SER A 37 11.23 -4.05 -14.51
CA SER A 37 10.58 -3.66 -15.76
C SER A 37 9.28 -2.89 -15.49
N LYS A 38 8.90 -2.05 -16.45
CA LYS A 38 7.64 -1.32 -16.35
C LYS A 38 6.43 -2.24 -16.27
N PRO A 39 6.38 -3.35 -17.03
CA PRO A 39 5.27 -4.29 -16.85
C PRO A 39 5.19 -4.85 -15.42
N SER A 40 6.33 -5.08 -14.77
CA SER A 40 6.32 -5.53 -13.38
C SER A 40 5.73 -4.47 -12.46
N ILE A 41 6.12 -3.21 -12.67
CA ILE A 41 5.56 -2.11 -11.89
C ILE A 41 4.05 -2.04 -12.11
N SER A 42 3.60 -2.12 -13.36
CA SER A 42 2.17 -2.09 -13.66
C SER A 42 1.43 -3.23 -12.98
N HIS A 43 2.03 -4.41 -12.94
CA HIS A 43 1.43 -5.54 -12.26
C HIS A 43 1.26 -5.27 -10.77
N HIS A 44 2.31 -4.73 -10.14
CA HIS A 44 2.23 -4.39 -8.72
C HIS A 44 1.18 -3.32 -8.45
N LEU A 45 1.13 -2.31 -9.31
CA LEU A 45 0.13 -1.24 -9.16
C LEU A 45 -1.29 -1.78 -9.31
N ASN A 46 -1.49 -2.71 -10.24
CA ASN A 46 -2.81 -3.33 -10.41
C ASN A 46 -3.20 -4.13 -9.17
N GLN A 47 -2.27 -4.85 -8.57
CA GLN A 47 -2.57 -5.60 -7.37
C GLN A 47 -2.90 -4.69 -6.20
N LEU A 48 -2.16 -3.61 -6.05
CA LEU A 48 -2.44 -2.63 -5.00
C LEU A 48 -3.80 -1.96 -5.21
N LYS A 49 -4.12 -1.65 -6.46
CA LYS A 49 -5.38 -1.01 -6.79
C LYS A 49 -6.55 -1.98 -6.57
N ASN A 50 -6.39 -3.23 -6.97
CA ASN A 50 -7.44 -4.24 -6.80
C ASN A 50 -7.69 -4.56 -5.33
N SER A 51 -6.68 -4.42 -4.48
CA SER A 51 -6.86 -4.58 -3.05
C SER A 51 -7.33 -3.30 -2.37
N GLU A 52 -7.53 -2.23 -3.15
CA GLU A 52 -8.03 -0.94 -2.70
C GLU A 52 -7.09 -0.20 -1.76
N LEU A 53 -5.81 -0.55 -1.77
CA LEU A 53 -4.81 0.17 -0.96
C LEU A 53 -4.37 1.47 -1.63
N ILE A 54 -4.52 1.56 -2.95
CA ILE A 54 -4.23 2.78 -3.67
C ILE A 54 -5.40 3.12 -4.60
N LEU A 55 -5.46 4.39 -4.95
CA LEU A 55 -6.42 4.90 -5.91
C LEU A 55 -5.66 5.41 -7.13
N GLY A 56 -6.26 5.29 -8.30
CA GLY A 56 -5.69 5.84 -9.50
C GLY A 56 -6.64 6.86 -10.08
N GLU A 57 -6.11 8.03 -10.43
CA GLU A 57 -6.91 9.10 -10.98
C GLU A 57 -6.24 9.67 -12.22
N LYS A 58 -6.99 9.73 -13.31
CA LYS A 58 -6.45 10.23 -14.56
C LYS A 58 -6.38 11.75 -14.53
N ALA A 59 -5.21 12.27 -14.90
CA ALA A 59 -5.00 13.70 -15.03
C ALA A 59 -4.22 13.92 -16.31
N GLY A 60 -4.87 14.50 -17.31
CA GLY A 60 -4.28 14.60 -18.64
C GLY A 60 -4.09 13.23 -19.24
N GLN A 61 -2.86 12.93 -19.66
CA GLN A 61 -2.53 11.64 -20.25
C GLN A 61 -1.94 10.67 -19.26
N ASN A 62 -1.81 11.09 -18.02
CA ASN A 62 -1.20 10.27 -16.97
C ASN A 62 -2.24 9.83 -15.95
N VAL A 63 -1.96 8.70 -15.32
CA VAL A 63 -2.69 8.27 -14.14
C VAL A 63 -1.79 8.51 -12.96
N TYR A 64 -2.30 9.22 -11.96
CA TYR A 64 -1.59 9.46 -10.71
C TYR A 64 -2.18 8.57 -9.63
N TYR A 65 -1.30 8.00 -8.84
CA TYR A 65 -1.69 7.08 -7.78
C TYR A 65 -1.53 7.76 -6.44
N SER A 66 -2.44 7.43 -5.55
CA SER A 66 -2.42 7.97 -4.18
C SER A 66 -2.79 6.85 -3.22
N LEU A 67 -2.40 7.00 -1.96
CA LEU A 67 -2.82 6.06 -0.94
C LEU A 67 -4.32 6.21 -0.69
N ASN A 68 -4.98 5.08 -0.55
CA ASN A 68 -6.34 5.08 -0.04
C ASN A 68 -6.25 5.10 1.48
N THR A 69 -6.23 6.31 2.05
CA THR A 69 -6.02 6.46 3.48
C THR A 69 -7.12 5.82 4.32
N THR A 70 -8.34 5.78 3.81
CA THR A 70 -9.43 5.12 4.51
C THR A 70 -9.15 3.63 4.66
N ALA A 71 -8.71 2.99 3.57
CA ALA A 71 -8.37 1.57 3.62
C ALA A 71 -7.22 1.30 4.58
N PHE A 72 -6.21 2.18 4.57
CA PHE A 72 -5.08 2.05 5.49
C PHE A 72 -5.50 2.22 6.94
N GLN A 73 -6.39 3.16 7.22
CA GLN A 73 -6.88 3.36 8.57
C GLN A 73 -7.62 2.12 9.07
N GLU A 74 -8.36 1.44 8.21
CA GLU A 74 -9.02 0.21 8.59
C GLU A 74 -8.01 -0.88 8.94
N LEU A 75 -6.93 -0.98 8.17
CA LEU A 75 -5.87 -1.94 8.48
C LEU A 75 -5.18 -1.61 9.79
N VAL A 76 -4.83 -0.35 9.99
CA VAL A 76 -4.18 0.09 11.23
C VAL A 76 -5.07 -0.22 12.43
N LYS A 77 -6.36 0.04 12.29
CA LYS A 77 -7.32 -0.23 13.35
C LYS A 77 -7.35 -1.72 13.68
N TRP A 78 -7.35 -2.56 12.65
CA TRP A 78 -7.36 -4.00 12.85
C TRP A 78 -6.08 -4.47 13.54
N PHE A 79 -4.92 -3.98 13.08
CA PHE A 79 -3.64 -4.33 13.70
C PHE A 79 -3.57 -3.82 15.13
N TYR A 80 -4.13 -2.66 15.39
CA TYR A 80 -4.10 -2.10 16.73
C TYR A 80 -4.83 -2.99 17.73
N ASN A 81 -5.86 -3.69 17.29
CA ASN A 81 -6.60 -4.62 18.15
C ASN A 81 -5.74 -5.81 18.58
N PHE A 82 -4.60 -6.02 17.92
CA PHE A 82 -3.67 -7.09 18.27
C PHE A 82 -2.50 -6.58 19.07
N LYS A 83 -2.60 -5.40 19.66
CA LYS A 83 -1.47 -4.91 20.42
C LYS A 83 -1.19 -5.87 21.57
N ALA A 84 0.10 -5.93 21.93
CA ALA A 84 0.58 -6.90 22.89
C ALA A 84 -0.18 -6.77 24.21
N LYS A 85 -0.54 -7.91 24.76
CA LYS A 85 -1.02 -7.94 26.12
C LYS A 85 0.18 -7.63 26.99
N GLU A 86 0.07 -6.54 27.65
CA GLU A 86 1.15 -6.17 28.52
C GLU A 86 1.24 -7.19 29.58
N LYS A 87 2.29 -7.56 29.78
CA LYS A 87 2.36 -8.28 30.84
C LYS A 87 1.96 -7.54 31.91
N GLY A 88 1.72 -7.08 31.80
CA GLY A 88 1.23 -6.36 32.59
C GLY A 88 -0.11 -6.22 32.40
N GLU A 89 -0.26 -6.42 32.10
CA GLU A 89 -1.19 -6.41 31.65
C GLU A 89 -1.66 -7.39 31.69
N ASN A 90 -0.98 -7.59 31.76
CA ASN A 90 -1.13 -8.36 31.67
C ASN A 90 -1.18 -9.16 32.17
N GLU A 91 -1.16 -9.29 32.53
CA GLU A 91 -1.06 -9.86 32.76
C GLU A 91 -1.10 -10.57 33.21
N HIS A 92 -1.25 -10.79 33.41
CA HIS A 92 -1.10 -11.31 33.58
C HIS A 92 -1.11 -11.78 33.98
N VAL A 93 -1.19 -12.14 34.21
CA VAL A 93 -1.07 -12.24 34.32
C VAL A 93 -0.96 -12.40 34.58
#